data_beac042a5b564da309632f53db653cef
#
_entry.id   beac042a5b564da309632f53db653cef
#
_cell.length_a   1.000
_cell.length_b   1.000
_cell.length_c   1.000
_cell.angle_alpha   90.00
_cell.angle_beta   90.00
_cell.angle_gamma   90.00
#
_symmetry.space_group_name_H-M   'P 1'
#
loop_
_entity.id
_entity.type
_entity.pdbx_description
1 polymer ?
#
loop_
_entity_poly.entity_id
_entity_poly.type
_entity_poly.pdbx_seq_one_letter_code
_entity_poly.pdbx_strand_id
1 'polypeptide(L)'
;MKHVLCFGDSNTWGFIPGTCKRYDEHTRWTGILQDELGADWRIHENGQNGRTTVFPEPGKDFMTGLGALPYALDTLRPLDAIIIMLGTNDLKEHTAQASVNGIGTLIRTIQTFDQLYPASVPLFEDNKPRILVLTPIEIGENVAEWDTLHGKGQESRKFPALMKGLCEWLGVEMMNTQEIVQPSKVDGIHMMPEEHRKLALAVRDRLLGLVKA
;
A
#
# COMPACT_ATOMS: atom_id res chain seq x y z
N MET A 1 -19.93 7.17 9.61
CA MET A 1 -18.88 6.11 9.51
C MET A 1 -17.90 6.57 8.46
N LYS A 2 -16.60 6.50 8.73
CA LYS A 2 -15.54 6.89 7.80
C LYS A 2 -15.02 5.68 7.04
N HIS A 3 -14.88 5.80 5.72
CA HIS A 3 -14.47 4.71 4.83
C HIS A 3 -13.04 4.92 4.34
N VAL A 4 -12.15 3.96 4.57
CA VAL A 4 -10.74 4.02 4.18
C VAL A 4 -10.38 2.80 3.35
N LEU A 5 -9.83 3.02 2.16
CA LEU A 5 -9.28 1.95 1.32
C LEU A 5 -7.79 1.73 1.64
N CYS A 6 -7.41 0.52 2.06
CA CYS A 6 -6.02 0.08 2.18
C CYS A 6 -5.66 -0.77 0.96
N PHE A 7 -4.97 -0.16 -0.01
CA PHE A 7 -4.62 -0.77 -1.28
C PHE A 7 -3.14 -1.14 -1.31
N GLY A 8 -2.83 -2.44 -1.45
CA GLY A 8 -1.46 -2.91 -1.36
C GLY A 8 -1.23 -4.32 -1.87
N ASP A 9 -0.05 -4.86 -1.56
CA ASP A 9 0.42 -6.18 -1.95
C ASP A 9 0.24 -7.23 -0.85
N SER A 10 1.13 -8.23 -0.79
CA SER A 10 1.12 -9.30 0.20
C SER A 10 1.30 -8.81 1.65
N ASN A 11 2.02 -7.72 1.88
CA ASN A 11 2.16 -7.14 3.20
C ASN A 11 0.85 -6.47 3.68
N THR A 12 0.02 -5.98 2.77
CA THR A 12 -1.34 -5.51 3.09
C THR A 12 -2.33 -6.66 3.20
N TRP A 13 -2.17 -7.70 2.38
CA TRP A 13 -2.97 -8.92 2.48
C TRP A 13 -2.74 -9.66 3.80
N GLY A 14 -1.55 -9.55 4.39
CA GLY A 14 -1.17 -10.21 5.64
C GLY A 14 -0.57 -11.60 5.41
N PHE A 15 0.38 -11.71 4.48
CA PHE A 15 1.10 -12.97 4.19
C PHE A 15 1.96 -13.39 5.38
N ILE A 16 1.86 -14.66 5.82
CA ILE A 16 2.67 -15.22 6.89
C ILE A 16 4.02 -15.64 6.33
N PRO A 17 5.15 -15.05 6.77
CA PRO A 17 6.49 -15.36 6.27
C PRO A 17 6.80 -16.84 6.24
N GLY A 18 7.39 -17.32 5.14
CA GLY A 18 7.77 -18.74 4.95
C GLY A 18 6.60 -19.70 4.77
N THR A 19 5.38 -19.22 4.54
CA THR A 19 4.18 -20.04 4.34
C THR A 19 3.39 -19.59 3.12
N CYS A 20 2.28 -20.27 2.82
CA CYS A 20 1.28 -19.79 1.84
C CYS A 20 -0.01 -19.36 2.57
N LYS A 21 0.06 -18.97 3.84
CA LYS A 21 -1.09 -18.66 4.66
C LYS A 21 -1.23 -17.15 4.88
N ARG A 22 -2.41 -16.76 5.34
CA ARG A 22 -2.75 -15.39 5.71
C ARG A 22 -2.89 -15.27 7.22
N TYR A 23 -2.38 -14.19 7.82
CA TYR A 23 -2.71 -13.83 9.18
C TYR A 23 -4.23 -13.59 9.34
N ASP A 24 -4.76 -13.86 10.52
CA ASP A 24 -6.12 -13.47 10.88
C ASP A 24 -6.29 -11.94 10.91
N GLU A 25 -7.55 -11.51 11.00
CA GLU A 25 -7.89 -10.08 10.96
C GLU A 25 -7.32 -9.27 12.12
N HIS A 26 -7.11 -9.87 13.29
CA HIS A 26 -6.56 -9.20 14.46
C HIS A 26 -5.02 -9.19 14.51
N THR A 27 -4.38 -9.84 13.54
CA THR A 27 -2.91 -9.91 13.44
C THR A 27 -2.37 -9.03 12.31
N ARG A 28 -3.06 -8.94 11.15
CA ARG A 28 -2.61 -8.11 10.04
C ARG A 28 -2.88 -6.63 10.29
N TRP A 29 -2.00 -5.74 9.82
CA TRP A 29 -2.03 -4.32 10.16
C TRP A 29 -3.35 -3.62 9.82
N THR A 30 -4.03 -4.02 8.76
CA THR A 30 -5.31 -3.45 8.33
C THR A 30 -6.45 -3.78 9.30
N GLY A 31 -6.47 -5.00 9.82
CA GLY A 31 -7.44 -5.41 10.81
C GLY A 31 -7.17 -4.80 12.19
N ILE A 32 -5.89 -4.76 12.62
CA ILE A 32 -5.51 -4.04 13.84
C ILE A 32 -5.89 -2.55 13.72
N LEU A 33 -5.69 -1.93 12.55
CA LEU A 33 -6.10 -0.55 12.29
C LEU A 33 -7.62 -0.38 12.47
N GLN A 34 -8.42 -1.33 11.98
CA GLN A 34 -9.87 -1.34 12.20
C GLN A 34 -10.22 -1.42 13.69
N ASP A 35 -9.57 -2.31 14.43
CA ASP A 35 -9.81 -2.48 15.87
C ASP A 35 -9.45 -1.21 16.65
N GLU A 36 -8.33 -0.57 16.33
CA GLU A 36 -7.85 0.65 17.00
C GLU A 36 -8.68 1.90 16.68
N LEU A 37 -9.30 1.96 15.51
CA LEU A 37 -10.18 3.08 15.12
C LEU A 37 -11.63 2.90 15.54
N GLY A 38 -12.06 1.67 15.80
CA GLY A 38 -13.38 1.34 16.29
C GLY A 38 -14.52 1.46 15.26
N ALA A 39 -15.75 1.45 15.75
CA ALA A 39 -16.96 1.30 14.94
C ALA A 39 -17.29 2.50 14.03
N ASP A 40 -16.74 3.68 14.31
CA ASP A 40 -16.96 4.87 13.48
C ASP A 40 -16.14 4.85 12.18
N TRP A 41 -15.30 3.84 12.00
CA TRP A 41 -14.45 3.63 10.82
C TRP A 41 -14.73 2.29 10.15
N ARG A 42 -14.54 2.25 8.85
CA ARG A 42 -14.56 1.03 8.04
C ARG A 42 -13.31 0.96 7.20
N ILE A 43 -12.43 0.01 7.52
CA ILE A 43 -11.22 -0.27 6.78
C ILE A 43 -11.53 -1.32 5.70
N HIS A 44 -11.37 -0.93 4.44
CA HIS A 44 -11.52 -1.79 3.28
C HIS A 44 -10.15 -2.37 2.92
N GLU A 45 -9.93 -3.63 3.30
CA GLU A 45 -8.69 -4.34 3.03
C GLU A 45 -8.62 -4.77 1.55
N ASN A 46 -7.70 -4.24 0.79
CA ASN A 46 -7.49 -4.58 -0.61
C ASN A 46 -6.01 -4.89 -0.89
N GLY A 47 -5.47 -5.84 -0.13
CA GLY A 47 -4.17 -6.45 -0.36
C GLY A 47 -4.25 -7.62 -1.33
N GLN A 48 -3.27 -7.76 -2.23
CA GLN A 48 -3.17 -8.89 -3.16
C GLN A 48 -1.72 -9.34 -3.28
N ASN A 49 -1.47 -10.64 -3.05
CA ASN A 49 -0.13 -11.22 -3.18
C ASN A 49 0.43 -10.99 -4.58
N GLY A 50 1.67 -10.50 -4.65
CA GLY A 50 2.34 -10.27 -5.92
C GLY A 50 1.91 -9.01 -6.68
N ARG A 51 1.00 -8.17 -6.14
CA ARG A 51 0.55 -6.96 -6.83
C ARG A 51 1.72 -6.02 -7.11
N THR A 52 1.85 -5.64 -8.38
CA THR A 52 2.76 -4.61 -8.87
C THR A 52 2.05 -3.24 -8.91
N THR A 53 2.77 -2.17 -9.22
CA THR A 53 2.14 -0.86 -9.45
C THR A 53 1.41 -0.81 -10.80
N VAL A 54 2.16 -0.80 -11.89
CA VAL A 54 1.64 -0.67 -13.27
C VAL A 54 2.19 -1.74 -14.22
N PHE A 55 3.10 -2.59 -13.74
CA PHE A 55 3.83 -3.54 -14.58
C PHE A 55 3.10 -4.89 -14.60
N PRO A 56 2.54 -5.31 -15.74
CA PRO A 56 1.87 -6.60 -15.84
C PRO A 56 2.90 -7.75 -15.79
N GLU A 57 2.59 -8.80 -15.05
CA GLU A 57 3.26 -10.10 -15.19
C GLU A 57 2.53 -10.91 -16.28
N PRO A 58 3.23 -11.63 -17.16
CA PRO A 58 2.59 -12.45 -18.21
C PRO A 58 1.56 -13.42 -17.64
N GLY A 59 0.33 -13.34 -18.16
CA GLY A 59 -0.81 -14.16 -17.69
C GLY A 59 -1.41 -13.75 -16.36
N LYS A 60 -1.02 -12.59 -15.81
CA LYS A 60 -1.49 -12.08 -14.51
C LYS A 60 -1.86 -10.59 -14.56
N ASP A 61 -2.47 -10.13 -15.63
CA ASP A 61 -2.82 -8.71 -15.83
C ASP A 61 -3.68 -8.14 -14.70
N PHE A 62 -4.52 -8.97 -14.07
CA PHE A 62 -5.34 -8.60 -12.91
C PHE A 62 -4.53 -8.27 -11.64
N MET A 63 -3.23 -8.58 -11.63
CA MET A 63 -2.36 -8.31 -10.49
C MET A 63 -1.72 -6.92 -10.52
N THR A 64 -1.93 -6.13 -11.56
CA THR A 64 -1.46 -4.75 -11.58
C THR A 64 -2.33 -3.86 -10.70
N GLY A 65 -1.69 -2.99 -9.93
CA GLY A 65 -2.40 -1.97 -9.15
C GLY A 65 -3.25 -1.08 -10.06
N LEU A 66 -2.70 -0.65 -11.21
CA LEU A 66 -3.44 0.19 -12.16
C LEU A 66 -4.68 -0.50 -12.72
N GLY A 67 -4.63 -1.81 -12.97
CA GLY A 67 -5.79 -2.58 -13.43
C GLY A 67 -6.86 -2.78 -12.36
N ALA A 68 -6.45 -2.97 -11.10
CA ALA A 68 -7.37 -3.27 -9.99
C ALA A 68 -7.94 -2.01 -9.31
N LEU A 69 -7.19 -0.91 -9.27
CA LEU A 69 -7.55 0.30 -8.52
C LEU A 69 -8.89 0.91 -8.96
N PRO A 70 -9.19 1.12 -10.25
CA PRO A 70 -10.46 1.71 -10.67
C PRO A 70 -11.68 0.94 -10.17
N TYR A 71 -11.62 -0.40 -10.15
CA TYR A 71 -12.71 -1.22 -9.62
C TYR A 71 -12.92 -1.02 -8.13
N ALA A 72 -11.81 -0.95 -7.35
CA ALA A 72 -11.89 -0.70 -5.93
C ALA A 72 -12.45 0.69 -5.62
N LEU A 73 -12.02 1.72 -6.37
CA LEU A 73 -12.52 3.09 -6.20
C LEU A 73 -14.01 3.19 -6.52
N ASP A 74 -14.44 2.64 -7.65
CA ASP A 74 -15.83 2.71 -8.10
C ASP A 74 -16.79 2.00 -7.15
N THR A 75 -16.40 0.84 -6.63
CA THR A 75 -17.25 0.03 -5.74
C THR A 75 -17.31 0.55 -4.31
N LEU A 76 -16.33 1.35 -3.86
CA LEU A 76 -16.19 1.78 -2.48
C LEU A 76 -16.49 3.26 -2.25
N ARG A 77 -16.69 4.06 -3.31
CA ARG A 77 -17.03 5.49 -3.15
C ARG A 77 -18.36 5.71 -2.41
N PRO A 78 -18.48 6.75 -1.58
CA PRO A 78 -17.46 7.72 -1.27
C PRO A 78 -16.45 7.19 -0.24
N LEU A 79 -15.19 7.68 -0.33
CA LEU A 79 -14.11 7.36 0.60
C LEU A 79 -13.71 8.61 1.39
N ASP A 80 -13.25 8.43 2.62
CA ASP A 80 -12.65 9.49 3.45
C ASP A 80 -11.14 9.57 3.25
N ALA A 81 -10.47 8.43 3.01
CA ALA A 81 -9.04 8.37 2.70
C ALA A 81 -8.67 7.09 1.93
N ILE A 82 -7.52 7.15 1.25
CA ILE A 82 -6.92 6.00 0.56
C ILE A 82 -5.48 5.86 1.02
N ILE A 83 -5.10 4.65 1.41
CA ILE A 83 -3.74 4.28 1.81
C ILE A 83 -3.16 3.35 0.74
N ILE A 84 -1.99 3.68 0.19
CA ILE A 84 -1.30 2.87 -0.81
C ILE A 84 0.02 2.36 -0.23
N MET A 85 0.25 1.05 -0.28
CA MET A 85 1.54 0.43 0.03
C MET A 85 1.88 -0.59 -1.06
N LEU A 86 2.62 -0.14 -2.08
CA LEU A 86 3.01 -0.92 -3.26
C LEU A 86 4.44 -0.58 -3.70
N GLY A 87 5.04 -1.49 -4.46
CA GLY A 87 6.33 -1.29 -5.10
C GLY A 87 7.30 -2.45 -4.90
N THR A 88 7.13 -3.26 -3.85
CA THR A 88 8.00 -4.43 -3.59
C THR A 88 8.08 -5.35 -4.80
N ASN A 89 6.93 -5.72 -5.38
CA ASN A 89 6.88 -6.69 -6.47
C ASN A 89 7.41 -6.16 -7.79
N ASP A 90 7.42 -4.85 -7.98
CA ASP A 90 8.03 -4.22 -9.15
C ASP A 90 9.54 -4.49 -9.23
N LEU A 91 10.21 -4.58 -8.07
CA LEU A 91 11.65 -4.80 -7.99
C LEU A 91 12.11 -6.15 -8.54
N LYS A 92 11.21 -7.09 -8.78
CA LYS A 92 11.54 -8.35 -9.47
C LYS A 92 12.21 -8.07 -10.81
N GLU A 93 11.63 -7.16 -11.61
CA GLU A 93 12.04 -6.87 -12.99
C GLU A 93 12.42 -5.40 -13.21
N HIS A 94 12.08 -4.49 -12.28
CA HIS A 94 12.21 -3.05 -12.45
C HIS A 94 13.01 -2.39 -11.33
N THR A 95 13.35 -1.11 -11.52
CA THR A 95 14.03 -0.30 -10.52
C THR A 95 13.04 0.37 -9.56
N ALA A 96 13.52 0.80 -8.39
CA ALA A 96 12.73 1.60 -7.46
C ALA A 96 12.21 2.90 -8.12
N GLN A 97 13.00 3.54 -8.98
CA GLN A 97 12.54 4.72 -9.72
C GLN A 97 11.37 4.41 -10.65
N ALA A 98 11.41 3.29 -11.37
CA ALA A 98 10.30 2.87 -12.23
C ALA A 98 9.04 2.56 -11.41
N SER A 99 9.19 1.88 -10.28
CA SER A 99 8.11 1.62 -9.33
C SER A 99 7.50 2.91 -8.78
N VAL A 100 8.31 3.88 -8.37
CA VAL A 100 7.84 5.18 -7.88
C VAL A 100 7.08 5.95 -8.96
N ASN A 101 7.49 5.88 -10.22
CA ASN A 101 6.72 6.44 -11.34
C ASN A 101 5.35 5.73 -11.48
N GLY A 102 5.31 4.41 -11.26
CA GLY A 102 4.07 3.63 -11.20
C GLY A 102 3.14 4.10 -10.07
N ILE A 103 3.68 4.32 -8.87
CA ILE A 103 2.93 4.92 -7.74
C ILE A 103 2.35 6.29 -8.14
N GLY A 104 3.14 7.13 -8.82
CA GLY A 104 2.66 8.41 -9.33
C GLY A 104 1.47 8.28 -10.29
N THR A 105 1.45 7.23 -11.10
CA THR A 105 0.31 6.92 -11.98
C THR A 105 -0.94 6.55 -11.15
N LEU A 106 -0.79 5.73 -10.10
CA LEU A 106 -1.90 5.38 -9.21
C LEU A 106 -2.46 6.61 -8.48
N ILE A 107 -1.59 7.47 -7.94
CA ILE A 107 -2.00 8.70 -7.26
C ILE A 107 -2.80 9.59 -8.23
N ARG A 108 -2.31 9.81 -9.45
CA ARG A 108 -3.02 10.62 -10.46
C ARG A 108 -4.35 10.00 -10.86
N THR A 109 -4.43 8.68 -10.98
CA THR A 109 -5.70 7.97 -11.23
C THR A 109 -6.72 8.30 -10.14
N ILE A 110 -6.32 8.31 -8.87
CA ILE A 110 -7.20 8.70 -7.76
C ILE A 110 -7.61 10.18 -7.86
N GLN A 111 -6.64 11.08 -8.07
CA GLN A 111 -6.88 12.52 -8.11
C GLN A 111 -7.79 12.95 -9.27
N THR A 112 -7.81 12.19 -10.37
CA THR A 112 -8.63 12.48 -11.57
C THR A 112 -9.79 11.51 -11.75
N PHE A 113 -10.07 10.65 -10.76
CA PHE A 113 -11.01 9.54 -10.89
C PHE A 113 -12.40 9.99 -11.33
N ASP A 114 -12.97 10.99 -10.66
CA ASP A 114 -14.32 11.50 -10.99
C ASP A 114 -14.41 12.20 -12.34
N GLN A 115 -13.28 12.68 -12.88
CA GLN A 115 -13.21 13.23 -14.23
C GLN A 115 -13.20 12.12 -15.29
N LEU A 116 -12.52 11.00 -15.00
CA LEU A 116 -12.41 9.86 -15.91
C LEU A 116 -13.65 8.94 -15.82
N TYR A 117 -14.24 8.82 -14.64
CA TYR A 117 -15.39 7.94 -14.34
C TYR A 117 -16.48 8.70 -13.59
N PRO A 118 -17.15 9.66 -14.24
CA PRO A 118 -18.17 10.48 -13.60
C PRO A 118 -19.35 9.65 -13.10
N ALA A 119 -19.78 9.93 -11.87
CA ALA A 119 -20.94 9.30 -11.27
C ALA A 119 -21.69 10.30 -10.36
N SER A 120 -22.88 9.91 -9.92
CA SER A 120 -23.70 10.73 -9.02
C SER A 120 -23.13 10.82 -7.59
N VAL A 121 -22.27 9.86 -7.20
CA VAL A 121 -21.53 9.87 -5.94
C VAL A 121 -20.06 10.10 -6.24
N PRO A 122 -19.44 11.19 -5.75
CA PRO A 122 -18.02 11.45 -5.98
C PRO A 122 -17.13 10.49 -5.19
N LEU A 123 -15.86 10.38 -5.57
CA LEU A 123 -14.90 9.55 -4.84
C LEU A 123 -14.66 10.07 -3.41
N PHE A 124 -14.58 11.40 -3.27
CA PHE A 124 -14.51 12.10 -1.97
C PHE A 124 -15.63 13.13 -1.90
N GLU A 125 -16.47 13.07 -0.85
CA GLU A 125 -17.66 13.94 -0.75
C GLU A 125 -17.36 15.44 -0.83
N ASP A 126 -16.20 15.86 -0.31
CA ASP A 126 -15.74 17.25 -0.33
C ASP A 126 -14.80 17.60 -1.49
N ASN A 127 -14.62 16.67 -2.44
CA ASN A 127 -13.69 16.78 -3.57
C ASN A 127 -12.23 16.99 -3.16
N LYS A 128 -11.84 16.58 -1.95
CA LYS A 128 -10.46 16.68 -1.45
C LYS A 128 -9.83 15.28 -1.33
N PRO A 129 -9.01 14.85 -2.29
CA PRO A 129 -8.34 13.57 -2.22
C PRO A 129 -7.40 13.49 -1.01
N ARG A 130 -7.71 12.59 -0.08
CA ARG A 130 -6.86 12.27 1.07
C ARG A 130 -6.14 10.97 0.79
N ILE A 131 -4.88 11.09 0.40
CA ILE A 131 -4.05 9.97 0.00
C ILE A 131 -2.84 9.89 0.93
N LEU A 132 -2.63 8.73 1.56
CA LEU A 132 -1.44 8.40 2.34
C LEU A 132 -0.66 7.32 1.60
N VAL A 133 0.57 7.63 1.22
CA VAL A 133 1.47 6.69 0.56
C VAL A 133 2.45 6.14 1.58
N LEU A 134 2.46 4.84 1.77
CA LEU A 134 3.43 4.13 2.60
C LEU A 134 4.55 3.63 1.71
N THR A 135 5.82 3.85 2.08
CA THR A 135 6.90 3.17 1.38
C THR A 135 6.74 1.66 1.52
N PRO A 136 7.11 0.84 0.54
CA PRO A 136 7.31 -0.58 0.79
C PRO A 136 8.32 -0.78 1.92
N ILE A 137 8.14 -1.84 2.72
CA ILE A 137 9.15 -2.20 3.72
C ILE A 137 10.48 -2.54 3.02
N GLU A 138 11.57 -2.45 3.75
CA GLU A 138 12.89 -2.84 3.22
C GLU A 138 12.90 -4.34 2.87
N ILE A 139 13.60 -4.72 1.80
CA ILE A 139 13.89 -6.12 1.48
C ILE A 139 15.17 -6.52 2.23
N GLY A 140 15.06 -7.56 3.04
CA GLY A 140 16.17 -8.07 3.85
C GLY A 140 17.25 -8.78 3.03
N GLU A 141 18.44 -8.89 3.58
CA GLU A 141 19.56 -9.60 2.96
C GLU A 141 19.41 -11.14 3.02
N ASN A 142 18.44 -11.63 3.80
CA ASN A 142 18.15 -13.06 4.00
C ASN A 142 17.10 -13.62 3.02
N VAL A 143 16.74 -12.87 1.99
CA VAL A 143 15.88 -13.39 0.90
C VAL A 143 16.59 -14.56 0.22
N ALA A 144 15.89 -15.67 0.04
CA ALA A 144 16.45 -16.88 -0.53
C ALA A 144 16.96 -16.67 -1.97
N GLU A 145 18.07 -17.32 -2.33
CA GLU A 145 18.71 -17.15 -3.64
C GLU A 145 17.81 -17.48 -4.85
N TRP A 146 16.83 -18.34 -4.65
CA TRP A 146 15.86 -18.71 -5.69
C TRP A 146 14.69 -17.72 -5.83
N ASP A 147 14.53 -16.79 -4.89
CA ASP A 147 13.46 -15.78 -4.97
C ASP A 147 13.88 -14.63 -5.91
N THR A 148 12.96 -14.16 -6.70
CA THR A 148 13.18 -13.06 -7.65
C THR A 148 13.51 -11.72 -6.98
N LEU A 149 13.27 -11.59 -5.68
CA LEU A 149 13.64 -10.43 -4.88
C LEU A 149 15.01 -10.56 -4.20
N HIS A 150 15.72 -11.69 -4.42
CA HIS A 150 17.08 -11.85 -3.90
C HIS A 150 18.01 -10.73 -4.38
N GLY A 151 18.80 -10.17 -3.46
CA GLY A 151 19.75 -9.08 -3.75
C GLY A 151 19.10 -7.70 -4.01
N LYS A 152 17.77 -7.56 -3.84
CA LYS A 152 17.07 -6.29 -4.08
C LYS A 152 17.06 -5.34 -2.87
N GLY A 153 17.71 -5.68 -1.77
CA GLY A 153 17.77 -4.86 -0.56
C GLY A 153 18.24 -3.42 -0.84
N GLN A 154 19.37 -3.25 -1.55
CA GLN A 154 19.85 -1.91 -1.88
C GLN A 154 18.89 -1.09 -2.74
N GLU A 155 18.18 -1.76 -3.66
CA GLU A 155 17.19 -1.10 -4.50
C GLU A 155 15.99 -0.66 -3.68
N SER A 156 15.50 -1.53 -2.76
CA SER A 156 14.36 -1.21 -1.89
C SER A 156 14.63 -0.04 -0.94
N ARG A 157 15.87 0.15 -0.49
CA ARG A 157 16.28 1.29 0.36
C ARG A 157 16.21 2.65 -0.33
N LYS A 158 16.03 2.70 -1.65
CA LYS A 158 15.86 3.96 -2.40
C LYS A 158 14.43 4.52 -2.31
N PHE A 159 13.44 3.71 -1.97
CA PHE A 159 12.04 4.13 -1.94
C PHE A 159 11.79 5.38 -1.11
N PRO A 160 12.28 5.52 0.12
CA PRO A 160 11.94 6.69 0.95
C PRO A 160 12.32 8.02 0.29
N ALA A 161 13.53 8.12 -0.24
CA ALA A 161 14.01 9.36 -0.88
C ALA A 161 13.24 9.68 -2.18
N LEU A 162 13.01 8.64 -3.02
CA LEU A 162 12.31 8.80 -4.30
C LEU A 162 10.83 9.13 -4.10
N MET A 163 10.14 8.44 -3.17
CA MET A 163 8.73 8.65 -2.90
C MET A 163 8.47 9.99 -2.23
N LYS A 164 9.40 10.47 -1.38
CA LYS A 164 9.30 11.80 -0.77
C LYS A 164 9.16 12.88 -1.84
N GLY A 165 10.07 12.92 -2.82
CA GLY A 165 10.02 13.91 -3.89
C GLY A 165 8.74 13.79 -4.75
N LEU A 166 8.29 12.57 -5.04
CA LEU A 166 7.04 12.34 -5.76
C LEU A 166 5.83 12.87 -4.99
N CYS A 167 5.71 12.50 -3.71
CA CYS A 167 4.55 12.86 -2.88
C CYS A 167 4.48 14.37 -2.63
N GLU A 168 5.62 15.03 -2.39
CA GLU A 168 5.69 16.49 -2.31
C GLU A 168 5.22 17.16 -3.62
N TRP A 169 5.64 16.66 -4.78
CA TRP A 169 5.22 17.19 -6.08
C TRP A 169 3.73 16.98 -6.37
N LEU A 170 3.15 15.85 -5.94
CA LEU A 170 1.73 15.54 -6.16
C LEU A 170 0.82 16.06 -5.03
N GLY A 171 1.37 16.67 -3.98
CA GLY A 171 0.59 17.20 -2.86
C GLY A 171 -0.13 16.14 -2.05
N VAL A 172 0.51 14.98 -1.82
CA VAL A 172 -0.04 13.87 -1.03
C VAL A 172 0.85 13.53 0.17
N GLU A 173 0.25 12.96 1.22
CA GLU A 173 0.97 12.53 2.41
C GLU A 173 1.81 11.27 2.15
N MET A 174 3.00 11.22 2.77
CA MET A 174 3.87 10.05 2.74
C MET A 174 4.28 9.63 4.15
N MET A 175 4.42 8.34 4.37
CA MET A 175 5.02 7.77 5.58
C MET A 175 6.14 6.79 5.22
N ASN A 176 7.33 6.99 5.80
CA ASN A 176 8.47 6.09 5.64
C ASN A 176 8.32 4.89 6.57
N THR A 177 7.82 3.77 6.06
CA THR A 177 7.64 2.54 6.84
C THR A 177 8.96 1.87 7.21
N GLN A 178 10.04 2.10 6.44
CA GLN A 178 11.36 1.50 6.71
C GLN A 178 12.01 2.01 8.01
N GLU A 179 11.51 3.15 8.55
CA GLU A 179 11.90 3.63 9.89
C GLU A 179 11.07 3.01 11.03
N ILE A 180 9.97 2.32 10.69
CA ILE A 180 8.98 1.83 11.66
C ILE A 180 9.03 0.32 11.80
N VAL A 181 9.15 -0.41 10.68
CA VAL A 181 9.03 -1.86 10.62
C VAL A 181 10.21 -2.50 9.89
N GLN A 182 10.49 -3.75 10.24
CA GLN A 182 11.56 -4.54 9.65
C GLN A 182 11.00 -5.76 8.90
N PRO A 183 11.67 -6.23 7.83
CA PRO A 183 11.32 -7.47 7.19
C PRO A 183 11.60 -8.66 8.11
N SER A 184 10.86 -9.74 7.94
CA SER A 184 11.04 -10.96 8.72
C SER A 184 12.41 -11.60 8.49
N LYS A 185 12.95 -12.22 9.52
CA LYS A 185 14.15 -13.07 9.41
C LYS A 185 13.88 -14.42 8.73
N VAL A 186 12.60 -14.73 8.47
CA VAL A 186 12.19 -15.99 7.82
C VAL A 186 12.35 -15.90 6.31
N ASP A 187 11.87 -14.82 5.67
CA ASP A 187 11.89 -14.68 4.22
C ASP A 187 12.49 -13.35 3.72
N GLY A 188 12.73 -12.38 4.60
CA GLY A 188 13.30 -11.08 4.22
C GLY A 188 12.33 -10.15 3.46
N ILE A 189 11.05 -10.50 3.33
CA ILE A 189 10.09 -9.79 2.47
C ILE A 189 8.85 -9.36 3.24
N HIS A 190 8.33 -10.24 4.09
CA HIS A 190 7.05 -10.02 4.77
C HIS A 190 7.23 -9.65 6.23
N MET A 191 6.18 -9.09 6.83
CA MET A 191 6.18 -8.66 8.23
C MET A 191 5.81 -9.79 9.20
N MET A 192 6.45 -9.80 10.38
CA MET A 192 6.00 -10.60 11.53
C MET A 192 4.85 -9.88 12.26
N PRO A 193 4.10 -10.56 13.15
CA PRO A 193 2.95 -9.98 13.87
C PRO A 193 3.25 -8.67 14.59
N GLU A 194 4.39 -8.58 15.25
CA GLU A 194 4.81 -7.37 15.95
C GLU A 194 5.04 -6.18 15.00
N GLU A 195 5.50 -6.42 13.78
CA GLU A 195 5.71 -5.39 12.78
C GLU A 195 4.38 -4.93 12.17
N HIS A 196 3.44 -5.84 11.97
CA HIS A 196 2.06 -5.49 11.61
C HIS A 196 1.43 -4.55 12.64
N ARG A 197 1.62 -4.83 13.93
CA ARG A 197 1.10 -3.97 15.01
C ARG A 197 1.76 -2.59 15.01
N LYS A 198 3.08 -2.50 14.86
CA LYS A 198 3.79 -1.21 14.78
C LYS A 198 3.28 -0.37 13.60
N LEU A 199 3.14 -1.00 12.43
CA LEU A 199 2.62 -0.33 11.24
C LEU A 199 1.21 0.19 11.47
N ALA A 200 0.31 -0.63 12.01
CA ALA A 200 -1.07 -0.25 12.26
C ALA A 200 -1.20 0.98 13.15
N LEU A 201 -0.43 1.02 14.25
CA LEU A 201 -0.46 2.16 15.20
C LEU A 201 0.09 3.44 14.55
N ALA A 202 1.18 3.35 13.79
CA ALA A 202 1.73 4.50 13.09
C ALA A 202 0.78 5.03 12.00
N VAL A 203 0.14 4.12 11.26
CA VAL A 203 -0.86 4.48 10.24
C VAL A 203 -2.09 5.12 10.88
N ARG A 204 -2.58 4.58 12.01
CA ARG A 204 -3.70 5.17 12.76
C ARG A 204 -3.43 6.64 13.09
N ASP A 205 -2.28 6.92 13.68
CA ASP A 205 -1.95 8.28 14.13
C ASP A 205 -1.85 9.26 12.95
N ARG A 206 -1.27 8.82 11.84
CA ARG A 206 -1.18 9.62 10.61
C ARG A 206 -2.56 9.84 9.97
N LEU A 207 -3.37 8.79 9.90
CA LEU A 207 -4.71 8.82 9.30
C LEU A 207 -5.66 9.76 10.07
N LEU A 208 -5.60 9.75 11.41
CA LEU A 208 -6.39 10.65 12.26
C LEU A 208 -6.04 12.12 12.00
N GLY A 209 -4.78 12.43 11.71
CA GLY A 209 -4.35 13.76 11.28
C GLY A 209 -4.89 14.13 9.89
N LEU A 210 -4.74 13.22 8.92
CA LEU A 210 -5.12 13.43 7.53
C LEU A 210 -6.62 13.67 7.33
N VAL A 211 -7.47 12.96 8.09
CA VAL A 211 -8.94 13.06 7.94
C VAL A 211 -9.54 14.24 8.74
N LYS A 212 -8.80 14.83 9.68
CA LYS A 212 -9.23 16.02 10.43
C LYS A 212 -8.87 17.33 9.73
N ALA A 213 -7.90 17.29 8.82
CA ALA A 213 -7.44 18.45 8.05
C ALA A 213 -8.36 18.73 6.86
#